data_6e915410fce034c40b2894750726466c
#
_entry.id   6e915410fce034c40b2894750726466c
#
_cell.length_a   1.000
_cell.length_b   1.000
_cell.length_c   1.000
_cell.angle_alpha   90.00
_cell.angle_beta   90.00
_cell.angle_gamma   90.00
#
_symmetry.space_group_name_H-M   'P 1'
#
loop_
_entity.id
_entity.type
_entity.pdbx_description
1 polymer ?
#
loop_
_entity_poly.entity_id
_entity_poly.type
_entity_poly.pdbx_seq_one_letter_code
_entity_poly.pdbx_strand_id
1 'polypeptide(L)'
;MVIPSIVGGITGFLFFNFSPVKKVFLGDTGALLLGSVIAFFIFYILDSDNYIITDNYVSRPLMVILLIIYPLTDTLRASLIRMYKGKSPFLADRVHLHHRLIDKGYSHWGASTLILGLSITVVMVGVFASSLLMSLTICSLTVSYTHLTLPTSDLV
;
A
#
# COMPACT_ATOMS: atom_id res chain seq x y z
N MET A 1 4.47 6.48 24.11
CA MET A 1 3.24 7.30 24.00
C MET A 1 2.91 7.71 22.54
N VAL A 2 3.86 7.77 21.62
CA VAL A 2 3.63 8.22 20.21
C VAL A 2 2.65 7.33 19.46
N ILE A 3 2.82 6.00 19.50
CA ILE A 3 1.97 5.04 18.75
C ILE A 3 0.47 5.17 19.11
N PRO A 4 0.06 5.15 20.39
CA PRO A 4 -1.35 5.31 20.73
C PRO A 4 -1.95 6.64 20.25
N SER A 5 -1.18 7.73 20.27
CA SER A 5 -1.64 9.02 19.77
C SER A 5 -1.89 9.02 18.26
N ILE A 6 -0.99 8.39 17.50
CA ILE A 6 -1.16 8.24 16.03
C ILE A 6 -2.38 7.36 15.73
N VAL A 7 -2.52 6.21 16.40
CA VAL A 7 -3.67 5.32 16.23
C VAL A 7 -4.98 6.02 16.57
N GLY A 8 -5.01 6.76 17.68
CA GLY A 8 -6.17 7.54 18.07
C GLY A 8 -6.55 8.61 17.04
N GLY A 9 -5.57 9.35 16.54
CA GLY A 9 -5.78 10.36 15.50
C GLY A 9 -6.31 9.76 14.20
N ILE A 10 -5.73 8.66 13.72
CA ILE A 10 -6.18 7.96 12.51
C ILE A 10 -7.60 7.41 12.71
N THR A 11 -7.89 6.80 13.86
CA THR A 11 -9.23 6.25 14.15
C THR A 11 -10.28 7.36 14.17
N GLY A 12 -9.98 8.49 14.83
CA GLY A 12 -10.85 9.67 14.82
C GLY A 12 -11.08 10.22 13.42
N PHE A 13 -10.03 10.33 12.61
CA PHE A 13 -10.17 10.75 11.21
C PHE A 13 -11.05 9.79 10.41
N LEU A 14 -10.83 8.47 10.52
CA LEU A 14 -11.60 7.45 9.79
C LEU A 14 -13.10 7.54 10.12
N PHE A 15 -13.44 7.79 11.39
CA PHE A 15 -14.83 7.96 11.79
C PHE A 15 -15.55 9.07 10.99
N PHE A 16 -14.88 10.21 10.77
CA PHE A 16 -15.43 11.31 9.97
C PHE A 16 -15.29 11.07 8.46
N ASN A 17 -14.20 10.46 8.02
CA ASN A 17 -13.97 10.19 6.59
C ASN A 17 -15.01 9.23 6.01
N PHE A 18 -15.44 8.25 6.79
CA PHE A 18 -16.47 7.29 6.39
C PHE A 18 -17.91 7.75 6.67
N SER A 19 -18.09 8.91 7.30
CA SER A 19 -19.42 9.45 7.54
C SER A 19 -20.12 9.85 6.23
N PRO A 20 -21.36 9.44 5.99
CA PRO A 20 -22.10 9.85 4.80
C PRO A 20 -22.54 11.32 4.86
N VAL A 21 -22.65 11.90 6.07
CA VAL A 21 -23.20 13.24 6.29
C VAL A 21 -22.12 14.30 6.49
N LYS A 22 -21.03 13.94 7.19
CA LYS A 22 -19.94 14.88 7.53
C LYS A 22 -18.61 14.31 7.07
N LYS A 23 -18.46 14.15 5.75
CA LYS A 23 -17.25 13.59 5.17
C LYS A 23 -16.09 14.59 5.25
N VAL A 24 -15.00 14.18 5.89
CA VAL A 24 -13.75 14.93 5.98
C VAL A 24 -12.72 14.28 5.08
N PHE A 25 -12.03 15.09 4.28
CA PHE A 25 -10.93 14.64 3.43
C PHE A 25 -9.60 14.85 4.18
N LEU A 26 -8.66 13.93 3.96
CA LEU A 26 -7.32 13.98 4.57
C LEU A 26 -6.53 15.23 4.13
N GLY A 27 -6.69 15.62 2.86
CA GLY A 27 -5.95 16.73 2.25
C GLY A 27 -4.45 16.44 2.14
N ASP A 28 -3.73 17.35 1.50
CA ASP A 28 -2.28 17.21 1.28
C ASP A 28 -1.50 17.28 2.61
N THR A 29 -1.91 18.14 3.52
CA THR A 29 -1.29 18.26 4.84
C THR A 29 -1.36 16.95 5.62
N GLY A 30 -2.51 16.30 5.63
CA GLY A 30 -2.67 15.01 6.31
C GLY A 30 -1.88 13.89 5.62
N ALA A 31 -1.85 13.89 4.28
CA ALA A 31 -1.05 12.93 3.52
C ALA A 31 0.45 13.08 3.78
N LEU A 32 0.97 14.31 3.81
CA LEU A 32 2.37 14.60 4.14
C LEU A 32 2.72 14.20 5.56
N LEU A 33 1.83 14.47 6.53
CA LEU A 33 2.01 14.08 7.92
C LEU A 33 2.08 12.56 8.06
N LEU A 34 1.15 11.82 7.44
CA LEU A 34 1.20 10.35 7.46
C LEU A 34 2.45 9.80 6.77
N GLY A 35 2.86 10.39 5.64
CA GLY A 35 4.10 10.05 4.96
C GLY A 35 5.33 10.24 5.85
N SER A 36 5.40 11.35 6.59
CA SER A 36 6.48 11.62 7.55
C SER A 36 6.51 10.62 8.69
N VAL A 37 5.35 10.23 9.21
CA VAL A 37 5.22 9.21 10.26
C VAL A 37 5.70 7.85 9.74
N ILE A 38 5.30 7.47 8.54
CA ILE A 38 5.76 6.21 7.90
C ILE A 38 7.28 6.25 7.72
N ALA A 39 7.84 7.33 7.20
CA ALA A 39 9.29 7.49 7.04
C ALA A 39 10.03 7.38 8.39
N PHE A 40 9.52 8.02 9.44
CA PHE A 40 10.07 7.89 10.79
C PHE A 40 10.11 6.43 11.25
N PHE A 41 9.03 5.67 11.09
CA PHE A 41 9.00 4.26 11.47
C PHE A 41 9.92 3.39 10.61
N ILE A 42 10.06 3.69 9.32
CA ILE A 42 11.02 3.00 8.45
C ILE A 42 12.45 3.16 9.00
N PHE A 43 12.88 4.39 9.26
CA PHE A 43 14.20 4.64 9.83
C PHE A 43 14.36 4.02 11.21
N TYR A 44 13.34 4.11 12.07
CA TYR A 44 13.35 3.48 13.38
C TYR A 44 13.51 1.96 13.31
N ILE A 45 12.84 1.28 12.37
CA ILE A 45 12.98 -0.16 12.15
C ILE A 45 14.39 -0.50 11.64
N LEU A 46 14.95 0.30 10.76
CA LEU A 46 16.27 0.05 10.19
C LEU A 46 17.40 0.24 11.21
N ASP A 47 17.27 1.22 12.10
CA ASP A 47 18.29 1.60 13.10
C ASP A 47 18.18 0.82 14.42
N SER A 48 17.02 0.25 14.73
CA SER A 48 16.75 -0.38 16.03
C SER A 48 17.46 -1.72 16.19
N ASP A 49 18.27 -1.89 17.25
CA ASP A 49 18.86 -3.17 17.63
C ASP A 49 17.88 -4.10 18.36
N ASN A 50 16.80 -3.53 18.92
CA ASN A 50 15.77 -4.25 19.67
C ASN A 50 14.61 -4.70 18.75
N TYR A 51 14.86 -5.67 17.90
CA TYR A 51 13.84 -6.16 16.99
C TYR A 51 13.04 -7.31 17.62
N ILE A 52 11.74 -7.10 17.84
CA ILE A 52 10.85 -8.05 18.51
C ILE A 52 10.48 -9.23 17.61
N ILE A 53 10.60 -9.11 16.29
CA ILE A 53 10.32 -10.18 15.35
C ILE A 53 11.63 -10.94 15.11
N THR A 54 11.73 -12.04 15.78
CA THR A 54 12.81 -13.05 15.79
C THR A 54 13.86 -12.96 14.69
N ASP A 55 15.09 -12.83 15.09
CA ASP A 55 16.34 -12.70 14.33
C ASP A 55 16.54 -13.68 13.15
N ASN A 56 15.62 -14.64 12.95
CA ASN A 56 15.84 -15.79 12.08
C ASN A 56 15.00 -15.79 10.78
N TYR A 57 13.97 -14.95 10.62
CA TYR A 57 13.05 -15.12 9.50
C TYR A 57 12.97 -13.96 8.52
N VAL A 58 13.09 -12.72 8.95
CA VAL A 58 12.95 -11.55 8.05
C VAL A 58 14.01 -10.50 8.37
N SER A 59 14.83 -10.14 7.38
CA SER A 59 15.76 -9.01 7.54
C SER A 59 14.99 -7.68 7.64
N ARG A 60 15.51 -6.71 8.40
CA ARG A 60 14.91 -5.40 8.58
C ARG A 60 14.55 -4.68 7.26
N PRO A 61 15.46 -4.61 6.26
CA PRO A 61 15.14 -4.03 4.97
C PRO A 61 13.96 -4.71 4.27
N LEU A 62 13.88 -6.03 4.40
CA LEU A 62 12.81 -6.81 3.80
C LEU A 62 11.47 -6.55 4.46
N MET A 63 11.44 -6.42 5.79
CA MET A 63 10.22 -6.03 6.53
C MET A 63 9.71 -4.66 6.07
N VAL A 64 10.60 -3.69 5.89
CA VAL A 64 10.23 -2.37 5.36
C VAL A 64 9.64 -2.48 3.95
N ILE A 65 10.30 -3.25 3.08
CA ILE A 65 9.79 -3.46 1.71
C ILE A 65 8.38 -4.09 1.74
N LEU A 66 8.16 -5.12 2.57
CA LEU A 66 6.85 -5.76 2.71
C LEU A 66 5.75 -4.78 3.15
N LEU A 67 6.06 -3.87 4.06
CA LEU A 67 5.10 -2.88 4.55
C LEU A 67 4.70 -1.85 3.49
N ILE A 68 5.63 -1.46 2.61
CA ILE A 68 5.39 -0.45 1.59
C ILE A 68 5.15 -1.02 0.18
N ILE A 69 5.18 -2.36 0.01
CA ILE A 69 5.13 -3.00 -1.31
C ILE A 69 3.87 -2.61 -2.09
N TYR A 70 2.71 -2.52 -1.43
CA TYR A 70 1.46 -2.16 -2.08
C TYR A 70 1.48 -0.74 -2.65
N PRO A 71 1.69 0.33 -1.85
CA PRO A 71 1.73 1.69 -2.41
C PRO A 71 2.85 1.88 -3.43
N LEU A 72 3.98 1.20 -3.26
CA LEU A 72 5.10 1.26 -4.19
C LEU A 72 4.71 0.66 -5.55
N THR A 73 4.17 -0.56 -5.56
CA THR A 73 3.78 -1.24 -6.81
C THR A 73 2.63 -0.55 -7.52
N ASP A 74 1.63 -0.02 -6.79
CA ASP A 74 0.52 0.71 -7.40
C ASP A 74 0.98 2.02 -8.05
N THR A 75 1.88 2.76 -7.38
CA THR A 75 2.46 3.98 -7.92
C THR A 75 3.35 3.72 -9.12
N LEU A 76 4.21 2.70 -9.07
CA LEU A 76 5.07 2.30 -10.19
C LEU A 76 4.23 1.88 -11.39
N ARG A 77 3.22 1.04 -11.18
CA ARG A 77 2.30 0.61 -12.23
C ARG A 77 1.58 1.78 -12.88
N ALA A 78 1.02 2.68 -12.08
CA ALA A 78 0.33 3.86 -12.60
C ALA A 78 1.27 4.75 -13.43
N SER A 79 2.50 4.97 -12.94
CA SER A 79 3.52 5.74 -13.65
C SER A 79 3.93 5.08 -14.98
N LEU A 80 4.15 3.77 -14.98
CA LEU A 80 4.50 3.02 -16.20
C LEU A 80 3.39 3.09 -17.25
N ILE A 81 2.13 2.92 -16.86
CA ILE A 81 0.98 3.03 -17.78
C ILE A 81 0.90 4.44 -18.38
N ARG A 82 1.14 5.49 -17.59
CA ARG A 82 1.15 6.88 -18.09
C ARG A 82 2.27 7.08 -19.10
N MET A 83 3.48 6.64 -18.78
CA MET A 83 4.64 6.73 -19.69
C MET A 83 4.39 5.98 -20.99
N TYR A 84 3.81 4.77 -20.93
CA TYR A 84 3.45 3.98 -22.10
C TYR A 84 2.44 4.71 -23.00
N LYS A 85 1.49 5.46 -22.39
CA LYS A 85 0.51 6.29 -23.12
C LYS A 85 1.07 7.68 -23.51
N GLY A 86 2.38 7.91 -23.43
CA GLY A 86 3.02 9.18 -23.77
C GLY A 86 2.68 10.33 -22.83
N LYS A 87 2.18 10.05 -21.62
CA LYS A 87 1.79 11.05 -20.61
C LYS A 87 2.86 11.19 -19.55
N SER A 88 2.87 12.34 -18.87
CA SER A 88 3.74 12.54 -17.71
C SER A 88 3.42 11.55 -16.59
N PRO A 89 4.43 10.91 -15.95
CA PRO A 89 4.23 10.01 -14.82
C PRO A 89 3.57 10.69 -13.60
N PHE A 90 3.68 12.00 -13.49
CA PHE A 90 3.13 12.82 -12.40
C PHE A 90 1.72 13.35 -12.68
N LEU A 91 1.14 13.00 -13.81
CA LEU A 91 -0.22 13.45 -14.13
C LEU A 91 -1.23 12.83 -13.16
N ALA A 92 -2.12 13.64 -12.61
CA ALA A 92 -3.23 13.14 -11.82
C ALA A 92 -4.26 12.46 -12.72
N ASP A 93 -4.53 11.18 -12.47
CA ASP A 93 -5.54 10.40 -13.19
C ASP A 93 -6.14 9.30 -12.30
N ARG A 94 -7.10 8.54 -12.84
CA ARG A 94 -7.81 7.46 -12.14
C ARG A 94 -7.23 6.06 -12.42
N VAL A 95 -5.93 5.94 -12.68
CA VAL A 95 -5.27 4.67 -13.04
C VAL A 95 -4.97 3.79 -11.82
N HIS A 96 -4.98 4.34 -10.60
CA HIS A 96 -4.73 3.61 -9.37
C HIS A 96 -5.74 2.47 -9.14
N LEU A 97 -5.29 1.37 -8.51
CA LEU A 97 -6.12 0.17 -8.30
C LEU A 97 -7.46 0.48 -7.62
N HIS A 98 -7.45 1.33 -6.60
CA HIS A 98 -8.65 1.75 -5.91
C HIS A 98 -9.74 2.28 -6.88
N HIS A 99 -9.37 3.18 -7.78
CA HIS A 99 -10.31 3.72 -8.77
C HIS A 99 -10.83 2.65 -9.73
N ARG A 100 -9.95 1.74 -10.17
CA ARG A 100 -10.34 0.65 -11.07
C ARG A 100 -11.31 -0.35 -10.43
N LEU A 101 -11.16 -0.62 -9.13
CA LEU A 101 -12.12 -1.45 -8.41
C LEU A 101 -13.49 -0.78 -8.33
N ILE A 102 -13.53 0.53 -8.09
CA ILE A 102 -14.78 1.30 -8.10
C ILE A 102 -15.42 1.28 -9.50
N ASP A 103 -14.63 1.47 -10.55
CA ASP A 103 -15.11 1.42 -11.94
C ASP A 103 -15.64 0.03 -12.33
N LYS A 104 -15.17 -1.04 -11.66
CA LYS A 104 -15.73 -2.41 -11.76
C LYS A 104 -16.98 -2.65 -10.92
N GLY A 105 -17.49 -1.63 -10.23
CA GLY A 105 -18.72 -1.72 -9.42
C GLY A 105 -18.51 -2.06 -7.94
N TYR A 106 -17.27 -2.13 -7.46
CA TYR A 106 -17.04 -2.28 -6.01
C TYR A 106 -17.38 -0.99 -5.28
N SER A 107 -17.95 -1.11 -4.09
CA SER A 107 -18.12 0.03 -3.19
C SER A 107 -16.75 0.52 -2.70
N HIS A 108 -16.68 1.77 -2.23
CA HIS A 108 -15.43 2.31 -1.62
C HIS A 108 -14.92 1.43 -0.48
N TRP A 109 -15.82 0.92 0.36
CA TRP A 109 -15.50 -0.04 1.43
C TRP A 109 -14.96 -1.36 0.87
N GLY A 110 -15.64 -1.93 -0.12
CA GLY A 110 -15.22 -3.18 -0.75
C GLY A 110 -13.85 -3.06 -1.41
N ALA A 111 -13.57 -1.97 -2.11
CA ALA A 111 -12.26 -1.71 -2.68
C ALA A 111 -11.17 -1.57 -1.61
N SER A 112 -11.43 -0.79 -0.55
CA SER A 112 -10.47 -0.58 0.54
C SER A 112 -10.19 -1.85 1.34
N THR A 113 -11.21 -2.64 1.67
CA THR A 113 -11.05 -3.91 2.40
C THR A 113 -10.32 -4.96 1.58
N LEU A 114 -10.58 -5.03 0.27
CA LEU A 114 -9.87 -5.94 -0.63
C LEU A 114 -8.38 -5.59 -0.71
N ILE A 115 -8.05 -4.31 -0.88
CA ILE A 115 -6.67 -3.83 -0.91
C ILE A 115 -5.96 -4.12 0.41
N LEU A 116 -6.62 -3.84 1.54
CA LEU A 116 -6.07 -4.13 2.87
C LEU A 116 -5.82 -5.62 3.05
N GLY A 117 -6.77 -6.47 2.66
CA GLY A 117 -6.64 -7.92 2.72
C GLY A 117 -5.45 -8.43 1.89
N LEU A 118 -5.30 -7.95 0.65
CA LEU A 118 -4.13 -8.26 -0.19
C LEU A 118 -2.81 -7.83 0.48
N SER A 119 -2.76 -6.62 1.02
CA SER A 119 -1.56 -6.10 1.69
C SER A 119 -1.18 -6.95 2.91
N ILE A 120 -2.15 -7.30 3.75
CA ILE A 120 -1.93 -8.18 4.91
C ILE A 120 -1.45 -9.56 4.44
N THR A 121 -2.06 -10.13 3.41
CA THR A 121 -1.65 -11.44 2.88
C THR A 121 -0.20 -11.41 2.41
N VAL A 122 0.22 -10.37 1.69
CA VAL A 122 1.61 -10.21 1.24
C VAL A 122 2.58 -10.15 2.43
N VAL A 123 2.24 -9.36 3.45
CA VAL A 123 3.07 -9.24 4.67
C VAL A 123 3.14 -10.60 5.39
N MET A 124 2.01 -11.28 5.58
CA MET A 124 1.98 -12.58 6.28
C MET A 124 2.76 -13.64 5.52
N VAL A 125 2.57 -13.76 4.21
CA VAL A 125 3.36 -14.69 3.38
C VAL A 125 4.84 -14.33 3.44
N GLY A 126 5.20 -13.05 3.36
CA GLY A 126 6.58 -12.60 3.45
C GLY A 126 7.24 -12.90 4.80
N VAL A 127 6.50 -12.85 5.89
CA VAL A 127 7.00 -13.18 7.25
C VAL A 127 7.17 -14.68 7.44
N PHE A 128 6.28 -15.50 6.89
CA PHE A 128 6.29 -16.96 7.09
C PHE A 128 7.08 -17.74 6.04
N ALA A 129 7.37 -17.15 4.88
CA ALA A 129 8.13 -17.82 3.83
C ALA A 129 9.64 -17.69 4.06
N SER A 130 10.39 -18.78 3.84
CA SER A 130 11.86 -18.73 3.83
C SER A 130 12.37 -17.85 2.68
N SER A 131 13.54 -17.26 2.81
CA SER A 131 14.08 -16.19 1.97
C SER A 131 13.99 -16.38 0.44
N LEU A 132 14.11 -17.61 -0.05
CA LEU A 132 14.03 -17.93 -1.49
C LEU A 132 12.60 -18.03 -1.99
N LEU A 133 11.71 -18.67 -1.25
CA LEU A 133 10.27 -18.72 -1.53
C LEU A 133 9.63 -17.34 -1.46
N MET A 134 10.15 -16.45 -0.65
CA MET A 134 9.61 -15.13 -0.43
C MET A 134 9.78 -14.22 -1.64
N SER A 135 10.94 -14.24 -2.30
CA SER A 135 11.14 -13.47 -3.54
C SER A 135 10.21 -13.96 -4.66
N LEU A 136 9.97 -15.26 -4.75
CA LEU A 136 9.05 -15.85 -5.73
C LEU A 136 7.58 -15.53 -5.41
N THR A 137 7.19 -15.52 -4.14
CA THR A 137 5.81 -15.18 -3.75
C THR A 137 5.52 -13.69 -3.91
N ILE A 138 6.45 -12.80 -3.58
CA ILE A 138 6.33 -11.37 -3.85
C ILE A 138 6.23 -11.12 -5.35
N CYS A 139 7.06 -11.75 -6.17
CA CYS A 139 6.97 -11.68 -7.62
C CYS A 139 5.64 -12.21 -8.15
N SER A 140 5.18 -13.38 -7.70
CA SER A 140 3.92 -13.97 -8.18
C SER A 140 2.70 -13.15 -7.77
N LEU A 141 2.68 -12.60 -6.57
CA LEU A 141 1.60 -11.72 -6.09
C LEU A 141 1.60 -10.37 -6.82
N THR A 142 2.77 -9.78 -7.09
CA THR A 142 2.87 -8.56 -7.89
C THR A 142 2.46 -8.79 -9.34
N VAL A 143 2.83 -9.93 -9.94
CA VAL A 143 2.40 -10.33 -11.29
C VAL A 143 0.90 -10.60 -11.33
N SER A 144 0.35 -11.36 -10.39
CA SER A 144 -1.10 -11.61 -10.28
C SER A 144 -1.88 -10.31 -10.08
N TYR A 145 -1.36 -9.40 -9.25
CA TYR A 145 -1.92 -8.07 -9.06
C TYR A 145 -1.92 -7.26 -10.37
N THR A 146 -0.83 -7.26 -11.12
CA THR A 146 -0.76 -6.56 -12.40
C THR A 146 -1.69 -7.18 -13.44
N HIS A 147 -1.81 -8.52 -13.51
CA HIS A 147 -2.75 -9.21 -14.39
C HIS A 147 -4.22 -8.96 -14.06
N LEU A 148 -4.58 -8.95 -12.78
CA LEU A 148 -5.94 -8.61 -12.33
C LEU A 148 -6.32 -7.15 -12.63
N THR A 149 -5.33 -6.28 -12.75
CA THR A 149 -5.54 -4.84 -12.90
C THR A 149 -5.28 -4.30 -14.30
N LEU A 150 -4.60 -5.04 -15.17
CA LEU A 150 -4.45 -4.73 -16.58
C LEU A 150 -5.50 -5.53 -17.39
N PRO A 151 -6.59 -4.93 -17.86
CA PRO A 151 -7.33 -5.53 -18.96
C PRO A 151 -6.42 -5.49 -20.19
N THR A 152 -6.28 -6.63 -20.83
CA THR A 152 -5.55 -6.77 -22.10
C THR A 152 -6.11 -5.86 -23.21
N SER A 153 -7.32 -5.32 -23.03
CA SER A 153 -7.97 -4.37 -23.93
C SER A 153 -7.40 -2.94 -23.88
N ASP A 154 -6.62 -2.59 -22.87
CA ASP A 154 -6.06 -1.23 -22.74
C ASP A 154 -4.66 -1.10 -23.38
N LEU A 155 -4.14 -2.19 -23.96
CA LEU A 155 -2.82 -2.25 -24.61
C LEU A 155 -2.93 -2.28 -26.15
N VAL A 156 -4.15 -2.18 -26.73
CA VAL A 156 -4.41 -2.10 -28.17
C VAL A 156 -4.84 -0.70 -28.54
#